data_7b61363e3cc20f20b7b41e11e1712954
#
_entry.id   7b61363e3cc20f20b7b41e11e1712954
#
_cell.length_a   1.000
_cell.length_b   1.000
_cell.length_c   1.000
_cell.angle_alpha   90.00
_cell.angle_beta   90.00
_cell.angle_gamma   90.00
#
_symmetry.space_group_name_H-M   'P 1'
#
loop_
_entity.id
_entity.type
_entity.pdbx_description
1 polymer ?
#
loop_
_entity_poly.entity_id
_entity_poly.type
_entity_poly.pdbx_seq_one_letter_code
_entity_poly.pdbx_strand_id
1 'polypeptide(L)'
;LRPGDPIDRGDNIYGIAPAEGWQVGTRYNILLSPAVSGPLGSDKTETFVFSTDVPALASTTPTLGDTTVTDLNAAIETRFDAPINQATLLTENNVVLLQAGESVAISTPAYDPDQGTVSFAPVGGLVPGTSYQVRIAAPVGGPLLDNPSAYNWSFSTRVPSITATTPDDGSDIRSGSQRLTVAFSGPVDPLLLNSRNFTLSCRGCSIGRLADDEFSYDAETFTVSFPAIEMISGTRYEASVSSRVSGPLASQIELRDRNWSFTT
;
A
#
# COMPACT_ATOMS: atom_id res chain seq x y z
N LEU A 1 4.21 14.93 34.31
CA LEU A 1 2.77 15.20 34.16
C LEU A 1 2.27 15.89 35.40
N ARG A 2 1.53 17.00 35.26
CA ARG A 2 0.81 17.61 36.40
C ARG A 2 -0.43 16.75 36.66
N PRO A 3 -0.66 16.31 37.91
CA PRO A 3 -1.96 15.70 38.24
C PRO A 3 -3.06 16.74 38.01
N GLY A 4 -4.21 16.32 37.53
CA GLY A 4 -5.44 17.10 37.61
C GLY A 4 -5.90 17.18 39.08
N ASP A 5 -6.82 18.09 39.36
CA ASP A 5 -7.39 18.18 40.71
C ASP A 5 -8.08 16.87 41.08
N PRO A 6 -7.89 16.38 42.33
CA PRO A 6 -8.57 15.18 42.79
C PRO A 6 -10.08 15.34 42.69
N ILE A 7 -10.77 14.36 42.14
CA ILE A 7 -12.24 14.34 42.05
C ILE A 7 -12.77 13.53 43.22
N ASP A 8 -13.49 14.15 44.13
CA ASP A 8 -14.21 13.45 45.20
C ASP A 8 -15.39 12.66 44.57
N ARG A 9 -15.40 11.35 44.81
CA ARG A 9 -16.45 10.42 44.32
C ARG A 9 -17.38 9.96 45.42
N GLY A 10 -17.27 10.56 46.62
CA GLY A 10 -17.98 10.11 47.84
C GLY A 10 -17.32 8.90 48.52
N ASP A 11 -17.79 8.53 49.70
CA ASP A 11 -17.34 7.36 50.49
C ASP A 11 -15.80 7.28 50.69
N ASN A 12 -15.14 8.45 50.83
CA ASN A 12 -13.67 8.57 50.95
C ASN A 12 -12.89 8.07 49.70
N ILE A 13 -13.53 8.02 48.54
CA ILE A 13 -12.90 7.66 47.28
C ILE A 13 -12.54 8.92 46.49
N TYR A 14 -11.28 9.08 46.17
CA TYR A 14 -10.78 10.18 45.36
C TYR A 14 -10.23 9.65 44.01
N GLY A 15 -10.73 10.20 42.91
CA GLY A 15 -10.22 9.94 41.58
C GLY A 15 -9.13 10.95 41.22
N ILE A 16 -8.05 10.49 40.57
CA ILE A 16 -7.03 11.35 39.99
C ILE A 16 -6.84 10.98 38.54
N ALA A 17 -6.59 11.97 37.70
CA ALA A 17 -6.21 11.77 36.31
C ALA A 17 -5.20 12.85 35.91
N PRO A 18 -4.31 12.60 34.92
CA PRO A 18 -3.51 13.65 34.32
C PRO A 18 -4.41 14.69 33.62
N ALA A 19 -4.02 15.98 33.70
CA ALA A 19 -4.79 17.05 33.07
C ALA A 19 -4.98 16.86 31.56
N GLU A 20 -4.00 16.20 30.90
CA GLU A 20 -4.00 15.90 29.47
C GLU A 20 -4.45 14.46 29.14
N GLY A 21 -5.03 13.75 30.11
CA GLY A 21 -5.41 12.34 29.99
C GLY A 21 -4.22 11.37 30.09
N TRP A 22 -4.55 10.08 30.07
CA TRP A 22 -3.56 9.01 30.09
C TRP A 22 -2.92 8.85 28.71
N GLN A 23 -1.60 8.84 28.67
CA GLN A 23 -0.86 8.61 27.43
C GLN A 23 -0.74 7.10 27.16
N VAL A 24 -0.82 6.71 25.91
CA VAL A 24 -0.69 5.34 25.43
C VAL A 24 0.70 4.76 25.73
N GLY A 25 0.78 3.46 26.03
CA GLY A 25 2.04 2.74 26.24
C GLY A 25 2.95 3.41 27.26
N THR A 26 2.39 3.95 28.34
CA THR A 26 3.14 4.77 29.30
C THR A 26 3.04 4.17 30.70
N ARG A 27 4.16 4.14 31.43
CA ARG A 27 4.23 3.75 32.82
C ARG A 27 4.02 4.95 33.74
N TYR A 28 3.12 4.82 34.70
CA TYR A 28 2.79 5.84 35.66
C TYR A 28 3.12 5.39 37.09
N ASN A 29 3.62 6.33 37.88
CA ASN A 29 3.82 6.19 39.30
C ASN A 29 2.93 7.20 40.01
N ILE A 30 2.05 6.73 40.89
CA ILE A 30 1.24 7.57 41.78
C ILE A 30 1.87 7.50 43.16
N LEU A 31 2.24 8.66 43.68
CA LEU A 31 2.74 8.79 45.06
C LEU A 31 1.69 9.49 45.93
N LEU A 32 1.26 8.80 46.99
CA LEU A 32 0.42 9.38 48.02
C LEU A 32 1.29 9.85 49.17
N SER A 33 1.30 11.15 49.39
CA SER A 33 2.02 11.74 50.53
C SER A 33 1.39 11.37 51.85
N PRO A 34 2.17 11.17 52.93
CA PRO A 34 1.65 10.97 54.30
C PRO A 34 0.63 12.05 54.76
N ALA A 35 0.76 13.26 54.21
CA ALA A 35 -0.13 14.37 54.51
C ALA A 35 -1.61 14.09 54.17
N VAL A 36 -1.90 13.18 53.27
CA VAL A 36 -3.27 12.77 52.90
C VAL A 36 -3.95 12.06 54.05
N SER A 37 -3.22 11.32 54.91
CA SER A 37 -3.73 10.61 56.05
C SER A 37 -3.95 11.49 57.31
N GLY A 38 -3.54 12.76 57.24
CA GLY A 38 -3.56 13.67 58.38
C GLY A 38 -2.47 13.40 59.41
N PRO A 39 -2.43 14.18 60.54
CA PRO A 39 -1.32 14.15 61.47
C PRO A 39 -1.20 12.86 62.29
N LEU A 40 -2.21 11.99 62.31
CA LEU A 40 -2.20 10.69 62.99
C LEU A 40 -2.01 9.51 62.01
N GLY A 41 -1.81 9.80 60.72
CA GLY A 41 -1.63 8.78 59.69
C GLY A 41 -0.21 8.21 59.59
N SER A 42 0.03 7.39 58.56
CA SER A 42 1.34 6.82 58.28
C SER A 42 2.34 7.91 57.86
N ASP A 43 3.58 7.82 58.35
CA ASP A 43 4.68 8.69 57.90
C ASP A 43 5.29 8.24 56.54
N LYS A 44 4.72 7.21 55.93
CA LYS A 44 5.26 6.62 54.70
C LYS A 44 4.51 7.12 53.49
N THR A 45 5.26 7.42 52.44
CA THR A 45 4.71 7.61 51.08
C THR A 45 4.33 6.27 50.49
N GLU A 46 3.08 6.14 50.06
CA GLU A 46 2.61 4.98 49.32
C GLU A 46 2.81 5.21 47.83
N THR A 47 3.28 4.18 47.13
CA THR A 47 3.55 4.25 45.66
C THR A 47 2.74 3.18 44.96
N PHE A 48 1.96 3.61 43.98
CA PHE A 48 1.23 2.73 43.05
C PHE A 48 1.81 2.88 41.67
N VAL A 49 2.04 1.74 40.99
CA VAL A 49 2.61 1.70 39.63
C VAL A 49 1.65 0.95 38.75
N PHE A 50 1.36 1.54 37.58
CA PHE A 50 0.60 0.89 36.54
C PHE A 50 1.07 1.39 35.18
N SER A 51 0.66 0.73 34.10
CA SER A 51 0.94 1.14 32.73
C SER A 51 -0.33 1.13 31.92
N THR A 52 -0.41 2.02 30.95
CA THR A 52 -1.43 1.95 29.90
C THR A 52 -0.99 0.93 28.84
N ASP A 53 -1.96 0.41 28.11
CA ASP A 53 -1.70 -0.61 27.09
C ASP A 53 -0.83 -0.07 25.96
N VAL A 54 0.00 -0.96 25.41
CA VAL A 54 0.73 -0.75 24.15
C VAL A 54 -0.13 -1.36 23.05
N PRO A 55 -0.63 -0.56 22.07
CA PRO A 55 -1.47 -1.08 21.00
C PRO A 55 -0.70 -2.08 20.14
N ALA A 56 -1.38 -3.11 19.65
CA ALA A 56 -0.86 -4.05 18.70
C ALA A 56 -1.60 -3.94 17.34
N LEU A 57 -0.97 -4.40 16.27
CA LEU A 57 -1.62 -4.53 14.97
C LEU A 57 -2.71 -5.60 15.04
N ALA A 58 -3.96 -5.21 14.84
CA ALA A 58 -5.10 -6.12 14.78
C ALA A 58 -5.33 -6.64 13.35
N SER A 59 -5.26 -5.75 12.36
CA SER A 59 -5.39 -6.10 10.93
C SER A 59 -4.80 -5.02 10.03
N THR A 60 -4.54 -5.39 8.77
CA THR A 60 -4.05 -4.49 7.73
C THR A 60 -4.83 -4.69 6.43
N THR A 61 -4.97 -3.62 5.64
CA THR A 61 -5.50 -3.63 4.28
C THR A 61 -4.53 -2.85 3.37
N PRO A 62 -3.93 -3.47 2.35
CA PRO A 62 -3.95 -4.92 2.04
C PRO A 62 -3.42 -5.77 3.20
N THR A 63 -3.79 -7.05 3.27
CA THR A 63 -3.31 -7.93 4.36
C THR A 63 -1.79 -8.15 4.28
N LEU A 64 -1.18 -8.41 5.43
CA LEU A 64 0.25 -8.75 5.50
C LEU A 64 0.60 -9.91 4.55
N GLY A 65 1.54 -9.67 3.64
CA GLY A 65 1.99 -10.65 2.66
C GLY A 65 1.06 -10.83 1.46
N ASP A 66 0.01 -10.02 1.30
CA ASP A 66 -0.85 -10.07 0.11
C ASP A 66 -0.03 -9.79 -1.16
N THR A 67 -0.22 -10.61 -2.19
CA THR A 67 0.44 -10.47 -3.51
C THR A 67 -0.59 -10.31 -4.64
N THR A 68 -1.86 -10.09 -4.31
CA THR A 68 -2.98 -10.13 -5.26
C THR A 68 -3.68 -8.78 -5.44
N VAL A 69 -3.13 -7.71 -4.87
CA VAL A 69 -3.73 -6.37 -4.94
C VAL A 69 -3.87 -5.91 -6.38
N THR A 70 -5.09 -5.62 -6.81
CA THR A 70 -5.43 -5.14 -8.17
C THR A 70 -5.98 -3.72 -8.20
N ASP A 71 -6.58 -3.26 -7.10
CA ASP A 71 -6.98 -1.86 -6.96
C ASP A 71 -5.76 -1.02 -6.60
N LEU A 72 -5.25 -0.31 -7.59
CA LEU A 72 -4.05 0.52 -7.44
C LEU A 72 -4.31 1.84 -6.71
N ASN A 73 -5.57 2.21 -6.52
CA ASN A 73 -6.00 3.43 -5.82
C ASN A 73 -6.60 3.14 -4.44
N ALA A 74 -6.61 1.88 -4.01
CA ALA A 74 -7.17 1.50 -2.71
C ALA A 74 -6.45 2.24 -1.58
N ALA A 75 -7.22 2.62 -0.55
CA ALA A 75 -6.65 3.08 0.69
C ALA A 75 -5.86 1.96 1.39
N ILE A 76 -4.77 2.34 2.00
CA ILE A 76 -3.97 1.46 2.85
C ILE A 76 -4.42 1.71 4.29
N GLU A 77 -4.83 0.65 4.98
CA GLU A 77 -5.39 0.75 6.32
C GLU A 77 -4.64 -0.13 7.31
N THR A 78 -4.52 0.35 8.52
CA THR A 78 -3.94 -0.36 9.64
C THR A 78 -4.84 -0.20 10.84
N ARG A 79 -5.39 -1.29 11.36
CA ARG A 79 -6.22 -1.29 12.56
C ARG A 79 -5.41 -1.74 13.75
N PHE A 80 -5.57 -1.01 14.85
CA PHE A 80 -5.00 -1.31 16.17
C PHE A 80 -6.07 -1.87 17.11
N ASP A 81 -5.65 -2.67 18.08
CA ASP A 81 -6.51 -3.27 19.11
C ASP A 81 -6.75 -2.34 20.30
N ALA A 82 -5.99 -1.25 20.39
CA ALA A 82 -6.11 -0.22 21.43
C ALA A 82 -5.83 1.17 20.84
N PRO A 83 -6.19 2.26 21.52
CA PRO A 83 -5.88 3.62 21.09
C PRO A 83 -4.40 3.84 20.83
N ILE A 84 -4.08 4.74 19.90
CA ILE A 84 -2.71 5.15 19.54
C ILE A 84 -2.46 6.62 19.90
N ASN A 85 -1.19 7.04 19.89
CA ASN A 85 -0.84 8.43 20.05
C ASN A 85 -1.03 9.19 18.72
N GLN A 86 -2.20 9.80 18.53
CA GLN A 86 -2.56 10.53 17.31
C GLN A 86 -1.63 11.71 17.03
N ALA A 87 -1.18 12.42 18.05
CA ALA A 87 -0.27 13.57 17.86
C ALA A 87 1.07 13.10 17.24
N THR A 88 1.56 11.94 17.69
CA THR A 88 2.78 11.34 17.16
C THR A 88 2.57 10.78 15.76
N LEU A 89 1.39 10.23 15.46
CA LEU A 89 1.06 9.71 14.12
C LEU A 89 1.26 10.77 13.03
N LEU A 90 0.83 12.01 13.29
CA LEU A 90 0.87 13.12 12.33
C LEU A 90 2.26 13.78 12.23
N THR A 91 3.24 13.33 13.03
CA THR A 91 4.63 13.80 12.90
C THR A 91 5.24 13.25 11.60
N GLU A 92 5.99 14.07 10.91
CA GLU A 92 6.66 13.71 9.65
C GLU A 92 7.46 12.41 9.77
N ASN A 93 7.34 11.56 8.77
CA ASN A 93 8.01 10.24 8.66
C ASN A 93 7.57 9.17 9.68
N ASN A 94 6.53 9.43 10.47
CA ASN A 94 6.00 8.39 11.37
C ASN A 94 5.06 7.39 10.67
N VAL A 95 4.53 7.74 9.50
CA VAL A 95 3.85 6.81 8.58
C VAL A 95 4.52 6.94 7.22
N VAL A 96 5.08 5.85 6.72
CA VAL A 96 5.77 5.82 5.42
C VAL A 96 5.35 4.59 4.63
N LEU A 97 5.14 4.80 3.34
CA LEU A 97 5.05 3.74 2.33
C LEU A 97 6.38 3.68 1.58
N LEU A 98 6.99 2.51 1.50
CA LEU A 98 8.27 2.30 0.83
C LEU A 98 8.09 1.38 -0.38
N GLN A 99 8.77 1.73 -1.48
CA GLN A 99 8.96 0.91 -2.67
C GLN A 99 10.46 0.73 -2.91
N ALA A 100 10.95 -0.49 -2.90
CA ALA A 100 12.38 -0.79 -3.04
C ALA A 100 13.29 0.00 -2.05
N GLY A 101 12.77 0.34 -0.87
CA GLY A 101 13.47 1.12 0.15
C GLY A 101 13.31 2.64 0.02
N GLU A 102 12.79 3.14 -1.09
CA GLU A 102 12.52 4.56 -1.32
C GLU A 102 11.11 4.95 -0.88
N SER A 103 10.95 6.17 -0.35
CA SER A 103 9.67 6.67 0.13
C SER A 103 8.74 7.02 -1.04
N VAL A 104 7.52 6.49 -0.99
CA VAL A 104 6.42 6.84 -1.90
C VAL A 104 5.61 7.95 -1.25
N ALA A 105 5.25 8.97 -2.03
CA ALA A 105 4.38 10.05 -1.54
C ALA A 105 2.99 9.49 -1.18
N ILE A 106 2.50 9.85 0.00
CA ILE A 106 1.19 9.44 0.51
C ILE A 106 0.33 10.65 0.88
N SER A 107 -0.98 10.46 0.93
CA SER A 107 -1.89 11.43 1.53
C SER A 107 -1.58 11.60 3.03
N THR A 108 -2.03 12.69 3.63
CA THR A 108 -1.95 12.85 5.09
C THR A 108 -2.67 11.69 5.78
N PRO A 109 -1.99 10.94 6.68
CA PRO A 109 -2.63 9.86 7.41
C PRO A 109 -3.81 10.37 8.25
N ALA A 110 -4.92 9.66 8.20
CA ALA A 110 -6.10 9.91 9.03
C ALA A 110 -6.23 8.81 10.09
N TYR A 111 -6.69 9.18 11.29
CA TYR A 111 -6.98 8.25 12.36
C TYR A 111 -8.45 8.32 12.76
N ASP A 112 -9.12 7.19 12.73
CA ASP A 112 -10.46 7.00 13.24
C ASP A 112 -10.36 6.32 14.62
N PRO A 113 -10.62 7.06 15.73
CA PRO A 113 -10.51 6.52 17.07
C PRO A 113 -11.62 5.51 17.41
N ASP A 114 -12.79 5.58 16.76
CA ASP A 114 -13.90 4.66 17.00
C ASP A 114 -13.62 3.28 16.41
N GLN A 115 -12.91 3.22 15.29
CA GLN A 115 -12.51 1.98 14.64
C GLN A 115 -11.09 1.53 15.03
N GLY A 116 -10.30 2.43 15.64
CA GLY A 116 -8.87 2.21 15.88
C GLY A 116 -8.05 2.11 14.59
N THR A 117 -8.48 2.78 13.50
CA THR A 117 -7.92 2.60 12.17
C THR A 117 -7.14 3.83 11.71
N VAL A 118 -5.92 3.61 11.25
CA VAL A 118 -5.10 4.56 10.49
C VAL A 118 -5.27 4.27 9.02
N SER A 119 -5.59 5.27 8.21
CA SER A 119 -5.75 5.16 6.76
C SER A 119 -4.97 6.24 6.02
N PHE A 120 -4.45 5.89 4.85
CA PHE A 120 -3.79 6.79 3.90
C PHE A 120 -3.81 6.17 2.50
N ALA A 121 -3.50 6.96 1.47
CA ALA A 121 -3.41 6.48 0.09
C ALA A 121 -2.12 6.95 -0.58
N PRO A 122 -1.53 6.17 -1.50
CA PRO A 122 -0.41 6.61 -2.30
C PRO A 122 -0.85 7.73 -3.26
N VAL A 123 -0.06 8.80 -3.36
CA VAL A 123 -0.30 9.87 -4.34
C VAL A 123 0.09 9.35 -5.72
N GLY A 124 -0.88 9.31 -6.64
CA GLY A 124 -0.66 8.77 -7.99
C GLY A 124 -0.90 7.25 -8.12
N GLY A 125 -1.35 6.60 -7.04
CA GLY A 125 -1.66 5.17 -7.03
C GLY A 125 -0.46 4.26 -6.82
N LEU A 126 -0.72 2.95 -6.75
CA LEU A 126 0.29 1.89 -6.67
C LEU A 126 0.74 1.49 -8.08
N VAL A 127 1.98 1.05 -8.22
CA VAL A 127 2.51 0.51 -9.49
C VAL A 127 2.22 -0.99 -9.56
N PRO A 128 1.75 -1.53 -10.69
CA PRO A 128 1.54 -2.97 -10.87
C PRO A 128 2.82 -3.79 -10.68
N GLY A 129 2.67 -5.04 -10.20
CA GLY A 129 3.79 -5.97 -10.05
C GLY A 129 4.91 -5.43 -9.15
N THR A 130 4.55 -4.74 -8.08
CA THR A 130 5.50 -4.04 -7.20
C THR A 130 5.28 -4.41 -5.75
N SER A 131 6.39 -4.57 -5.01
CA SER A 131 6.36 -4.82 -3.57
C SER A 131 6.44 -3.51 -2.80
N TYR A 132 5.61 -3.39 -1.76
CA TYR A 132 5.54 -2.25 -0.87
C TYR A 132 5.74 -2.66 0.58
N GLN A 133 6.33 -1.77 1.37
CA GLN A 133 6.42 -1.89 2.81
C GLN A 133 5.78 -0.66 3.46
N VAL A 134 4.86 -0.90 4.39
CA VAL A 134 4.34 0.12 5.30
C VAL A 134 5.18 0.11 6.57
N ARG A 135 5.50 1.29 7.04
CA ARG A 135 6.18 1.52 8.31
C ARG A 135 5.43 2.57 9.12
N ILE A 136 4.99 2.18 10.32
CA ILE A 136 4.46 3.11 11.32
C ILE A 136 5.44 3.12 12.49
N ALA A 137 5.89 4.30 12.89
CA ALA A 137 6.93 4.45 13.88
C ALA A 137 6.49 4.01 15.28
N ALA A 138 7.37 3.34 16.03
CA ALA A 138 7.12 2.84 17.37
C ALA A 138 6.56 3.90 18.35
N PRO A 139 6.98 5.18 18.33
CA PRO A 139 6.41 6.20 19.23
C PRO A 139 4.90 6.39 19.12
N VAL A 140 4.26 5.94 18.03
CA VAL A 140 2.79 5.92 17.87
C VAL A 140 2.14 5.00 18.91
N GLY A 141 2.80 3.94 19.33
CA GLY A 141 2.40 3.02 20.39
C GLY A 141 2.81 3.43 21.80
N GLY A 142 3.51 4.55 21.94
CA GLY A 142 3.98 5.08 23.23
C GLY A 142 5.37 4.59 23.64
N PRO A 143 5.90 5.14 24.75
CA PRO A 143 7.29 4.92 25.18
C PRO A 143 7.62 3.51 25.70
N LEU A 144 6.63 2.67 25.95
CA LEU A 144 6.84 1.27 26.36
C LEU A 144 6.99 0.32 25.17
N LEU A 145 6.79 0.80 23.93
CA LEU A 145 7.00 -0.01 22.74
C LEU A 145 8.49 -0.01 22.36
N ASP A 146 9.19 -1.06 22.74
CA ASP A 146 10.65 -1.19 22.49
C ASP A 146 10.98 -1.71 21.08
N ASN A 147 10.02 -2.36 20.39
CA ASN A 147 10.25 -2.90 19.06
C ASN A 147 9.99 -1.84 17.96
N PRO A 148 11.03 -1.30 17.29
CA PRO A 148 10.85 -0.27 16.26
C PRO A 148 10.13 -0.77 15.01
N SER A 149 10.01 -2.08 14.82
CA SER A 149 9.38 -2.74 13.68
C SER A 149 8.02 -3.34 13.99
N ALA A 150 7.47 -3.10 15.20
CA ALA A 150 6.22 -3.72 15.65
C ALA A 150 5.04 -3.45 14.69
N TYR A 151 5.05 -2.31 14.01
CA TYR A 151 4.00 -1.86 13.10
C TYR A 151 4.45 -1.85 11.63
N ASN A 152 5.44 -2.66 11.28
CA ASN A 152 5.89 -2.80 9.89
C ASN A 152 5.22 -4.01 9.24
N TRP A 153 4.76 -3.83 8.02
CA TRP A 153 4.19 -4.90 7.22
C TRP A 153 4.40 -4.63 5.73
N SER A 154 4.22 -5.66 4.89
CA SER A 154 4.43 -5.57 3.45
C SER A 154 3.33 -6.27 2.68
N PHE A 155 3.14 -5.81 1.45
CA PHE A 155 2.24 -6.38 0.46
C PHE A 155 2.81 -6.16 -0.93
N SER A 156 2.21 -6.77 -1.94
CA SER A 156 2.57 -6.54 -3.33
C SER A 156 1.30 -6.38 -4.19
N THR A 157 1.40 -5.54 -5.20
CA THR A 157 0.41 -5.50 -6.26
C THR A 157 0.59 -6.71 -7.17
N ARG A 158 -0.50 -7.15 -7.78
CA ARG A 158 -0.50 -8.30 -8.67
C ARG A 158 0.46 -8.09 -9.84
N VAL A 159 1.21 -9.12 -10.19
CA VAL A 159 1.96 -9.18 -11.45
C VAL A 159 1.00 -9.61 -12.55
N PRO A 160 0.62 -8.73 -13.49
CA PRO A 160 -0.29 -9.08 -14.56
C PRO A 160 0.38 -10.03 -15.57
N SER A 161 -0.35 -11.04 -16.00
CA SER A 161 0.04 -11.95 -17.09
C SER A 161 -0.86 -11.73 -18.29
N ILE A 162 -0.37 -12.02 -19.50
CA ILE A 162 -1.18 -11.94 -20.72
C ILE A 162 -2.13 -13.13 -20.74
N THR A 163 -3.44 -12.85 -20.90
CA THR A 163 -4.52 -13.83 -20.94
C THR A 163 -5.01 -14.11 -22.36
N ALA A 164 -4.98 -13.11 -23.24
CA ALA A 164 -5.38 -13.24 -24.64
C ALA A 164 -4.66 -12.23 -25.52
N THR A 165 -4.56 -12.55 -26.79
CA THR A 165 -4.08 -11.67 -27.87
C THR A 165 -5.07 -11.66 -29.02
N THR A 166 -5.25 -10.54 -29.68
CA THR A 166 -6.01 -10.45 -30.93
C THR A 166 -5.13 -9.78 -31.98
N PRO A 167 -4.88 -10.42 -33.13
CA PRO A 167 -5.28 -11.79 -33.51
C PRO A 167 -4.65 -12.86 -32.61
N ASP A 168 -5.28 -14.04 -32.54
CA ASP A 168 -4.70 -15.20 -31.84
C ASP A 168 -3.40 -15.67 -32.49
N ASP A 169 -2.52 -16.28 -31.71
CA ASP A 169 -1.27 -16.86 -32.23
C ASP A 169 -1.52 -17.94 -33.27
N GLY A 170 -0.86 -17.79 -34.41
CA GLY A 170 -1.01 -18.70 -35.56
C GLY A 170 -2.26 -18.49 -36.40
N SER A 171 -3.08 -17.46 -36.10
CA SER A 171 -4.32 -17.23 -36.85
C SER A 171 -4.10 -16.63 -38.23
N ASP A 172 -5.03 -16.92 -39.15
CA ASP A 172 -5.15 -16.27 -40.45
C ASP A 172 -6.32 -15.29 -40.43
N ILE A 173 -6.05 -14.00 -40.65
CA ILE A 173 -7.08 -12.94 -40.63
C ILE A 173 -7.33 -12.45 -42.08
N ARG A 174 -8.61 -12.25 -42.42
CA ARG A 174 -9.01 -11.91 -43.80
C ARG A 174 -9.06 -10.40 -44.08
N SER A 175 -8.79 -9.56 -43.11
CA SER A 175 -9.00 -8.10 -43.24
C SER A 175 -7.74 -7.34 -42.85
N GLY A 176 -7.36 -6.36 -43.66
CA GLY A 176 -6.23 -5.46 -43.42
C GLY A 176 -6.41 -4.41 -42.32
N SER A 177 -7.55 -4.37 -41.66
CA SER A 177 -7.89 -3.33 -40.66
C SER A 177 -8.20 -3.85 -39.26
N GLN A 178 -7.74 -5.04 -38.91
CA GLN A 178 -7.96 -5.54 -37.56
C GLN A 178 -7.04 -4.87 -36.53
N ARG A 179 -7.63 -4.39 -35.42
CA ARG A 179 -6.86 -3.81 -34.32
C ARG A 179 -6.19 -4.92 -33.53
N LEU A 180 -4.90 -4.78 -33.25
CA LEU A 180 -4.19 -5.67 -32.34
C LEU A 180 -4.54 -5.30 -30.93
N THR A 181 -4.84 -6.30 -30.11
CA THR A 181 -5.10 -6.12 -28.68
C THR A 181 -4.40 -7.18 -27.85
N VAL A 182 -4.08 -6.84 -26.60
CA VAL A 182 -3.53 -7.74 -25.60
C VAL A 182 -4.30 -7.55 -24.31
N ALA A 183 -4.93 -8.61 -23.82
CA ALA A 183 -5.62 -8.63 -22.54
C ALA A 183 -4.69 -9.18 -21.45
N PHE A 184 -4.75 -8.55 -20.28
CA PHE A 184 -3.97 -8.93 -19.11
C PHE A 184 -4.87 -9.43 -17.97
N SER A 185 -4.30 -10.16 -17.03
CA SER A 185 -5.01 -10.69 -15.85
C SER A 185 -5.20 -9.64 -14.75
N GLY A 186 -4.70 -8.43 -14.92
CA GLY A 186 -4.75 -7.34 -13.97
C GLY A 186 -4.19 -6.05 -14.58
N PRO A 187 -4.16 -4.96 -13.82
CA PRO A 187 -3.72 -3.66 -14.32
C PRO A 187 -2.26 -3.67 -14.77
N VAL A 188 -1.97 -2.88 -15.79
CA VAL A 188 -0.61 -2.58 -16.28
C VAL A 188 -0.33 -1.08 -16.12
N ASP A 189 0.95 -0.70 -16.05
CA ASP A 189 1.34 0.70 -15.95
C ASP A 189 1.15 1.39 -17.32
N PRO A 190 0.25 2.40 -17.43
CA PRO A 190 0.04 3.12 -18.69
C PRO A 190 1.29 3.81 -19.22
N LEU A 191 2.25 4.16 -18.38
CA LEU A 191 3.52 4.78 -18.79
C LEU A 191 4.43 3.82 -19.58
N LEU A 192 4.17 2.53 -19.48
CA LEU A 192 4.91 1.49 -20.22
C LEU A 192 4.27 1.11 -21.55
N LEU A 193 3.14 1.72 -21.93
CA LEU A 193 2.46 1.49 -23.20
C LEU A 193 3.16 2.31 -24.31
N ASN A 194 4.16 1.71 -24.92
CA ASN A 194 4.97 2.37 -25.94
C ASN A 194 5.61 1.34 -26.88
N SER A 195 6.15 1.82 -27.99
CA SER A 195 6.79 1.01 -29.06
C SER A 195 8.08 0.28 -28.62
N ARG A 196 8.59 0.51 -27.41
CA ARG A 196 9.72 -0.25 -26.84
C ARG A 196 9.25 -1.53 -26.17
N ASN A 197 8.06 -1.49 -25.58
CA ASN A 197 7.49 -2.61 -24.86
C ASN A 197 6.46 -3.41 -25.68
N PHE A 198 5.89 -2.78 -26.71
CA PHE A 198 4.96 -3.39 -27.65
C PHE A 198 5.50 -3.24 -29.07
N THR A 199 5.89 -4.33 -29.69
CA THR A 199 6.50 -4.30 -31.01
C THR A 199 5.69 -5.11 -32.01
N LEU A 200 5.74 -4.68 -33.25
CA LEU A 200 5.20 -5.38 -34.41
C LEU A 200 6.19 -5.36 -35.52
N SER A 201 6.38 -6.48 -36.19
CA SER A 201 7.23 -6.64 -37.34
C SER A 201 6.56 -7.47 -38.43
N CYS A 202 7.04 -7.40 -39.64
CA CYS A 202 6.56 -8.24 -40.73
C CYS A 202 7.73 -8.82 -41.54
N ARG A 203 7.54 -10.01 -42.09
CA ARG A 203 8.55 -10.64 -42.91
C ARG A 203 8.45 -10.15 -44.35
N GLY A 204 9.49 -9.46 -44.79
CA GLY A 204 9.58 -8.98 -46.20
C GLY A 204 8.85 -7.66 -46.47
N CYS A 205 8.40 -6.98 -45.44
CA CYS A 205 7.84 -5.63 -45.51
C CYS A 205 8.48 -4.71 -44.45
N SER A 206 8.18 -3.43 -44.53
CA SER A 206 8.57 -2.44 -43.52
C SER A 206 7.33 -1.89 -42.86
N ILE A 207 7.27 -2.00 -41.54
CA ILE A 207 6.27 -1.33 -40.72
C ILE A 207 6.92 -0.08 -40.14
N GLY A 208 6.23 1.06 -40.24
CA GLY A 208 6.64 2.26 -39.53
C GLY A 208 6.68 2.01 -38.02
N ARG A 209 7.42 2.86 -37.29
CA ARG A 209 7.39 2.81 -35.82
C ARG A 209 5.97 3.04 -35.34
N LEU A 210 5.50 2.21 -34.41
CA LEU A 210 4.24 2.42 -33.71
C LEU A 210 4.30 3.76 -32.96
N ALA A 211 3.28 4.57 -33.08
CA ALA A 211 3.18 5.86 -32.37
C ALA A 211 2.88 5.60 -30.90
N ASP A 212 3.71 6.13 -30.01
CA ASP A 212 3.63 5.86 -28.57
C ASP A 212 2.35 6.47 -27.96
N ASP A 213 1.82 7.55 -28.51
CA ASP A 213 0.61 8.27 -28.08
C ASP A 213 -0.70 7.67 -28.62
N GLU A 214 -0.62 6.70 -29.53
CA GLU A 214 -1.80 6.02 -30.10
C GLU A 214 -2.12 4.68 -29.42
N PHE A 215 -1.29 4.23 -28.47
CA PHE A 215 -1.65 3.08 -27.63
C PHE A 215 -2.83 3.48 -26.75
N SER A 216 -3.83 2.61 -26.64
CA SER A 216 -4.95 2.83 -25.73
C SER A 216 -5.07 1.69 -24.72
N TYR A 217 -5.50 2.04 -23.52
CA TYR A 217 -5.69 1.11 -22.41
C TYR A 217 -7.09 1.21 -21.86
N ASP A 218 -7.76 0.08 -21.78
CA ASP A 218 -9.02 -0.08 -21.09
C ASP A 218 -8.75 -0.67 -19.70
N ALA A 219 -8.94 0.14 -18.69
CA ALA A 219 -8.67 -0.24 -17.29
C ALA A 219 -9.75 -1.17 -16.70
N GLU A 220 -10.94 -1.26 -17.32
CA GLU A 220 -12.00 -2.16 -16.85
C GLU A 220 -11.73 -3.61 -17.30
N THR A 221 -11.23 -3.77 -18.52
CA THR A 221 -10.91 -5.07 -19.11
C THR A 221 -9.43 -5.42 -19.09
N PHE A 222 -8.58 -4.52 -18.60
CA PHE A 222 -7.11 -4.61 -18.64
C PHE A 222 -6.56 -4.89 -20.04
N THR A 223 -7.17 -4.27 -21.04
CA THR A 223 -6.83 -4.52 -22.45
C THR A 223 -6.07 -3.35 -23.05
N VAL A 224 -4.90 -3.66 -23.61
CA VAL A 224 -4.09 -2.71 -24.40
C VAL A 224 -4.40 -2.90 -25.86
N SER A 225 -4.69 -1.80 -26.58
CA SER A 225 -4.81 -1.78 -28.04
C SER A 225 -3.59 -1.09 -28.65
N PHE A 226 -3.05 -1.70 -29.70
CA PHE A 226 -1.98 -1.13 -30.50
C PHE A 226 -2.49 0.02 -31.38
N PRO A 227 -1.62 0.94 -31.81
CA PRO A 227 -1.90 1.88 -32.88
C PRO A 227 -2.48 1.19 -34.12
N ALA A 228 -3.38 1.87 -34.81
CA ALA A 228 -3.93 1.37 -36.07
C ALA A 228 -2.84 1.34 -37.13
N ILE A 229 -2.69 0.20 -37.82
CA ILE A 229 -1.76 0.04 -38.94
C ILE A 229 -2.48 -0.56 -40.14
N GLU A 230 -2.05 -0.15 -41.31
CA GLU A 230 -2.47 -0.82 -42.54
C GLU A 230 -1.66 -2.09 -42.76
N MET A 231 -2.34 -3.24 -42.74
CA MET A 231 -1.73 -4.55 -42.94
C MET A 231 -1.76 -4.96 -44.40
N ILE A 232 -0.64 -5.50 -44.88
CA ILE A 232 -0.48 -5.99 -46.25
C ILE A 232 -1.04 -7.41 -46.32
N SER A 233 -1.96 -7.67 -47.24
CA SER A 233 -2.56 -8.98 -47.46
C SER A 233 -1.53 -10.06 -47.80
N GLY A 234 -1.75 -11.27 -47.26
CA GLY A 234 -0.83 -12.40 -47.48
C GLY A 234 0.51 -12.30 -46.77
N THR A 235 0.60 -11.41 -45.74
CA THR A 235 1.83 -11.14 -45.03
C THR A 235 1.79 -11.71 -43.60
N ARG A 236 2.88 -12.35 -43.18
CA ARG A 236 3.05 -12.82 -41.82
C ARG A 236 3.61 -11.69 -40.96
N TYR A 237 2.92 -11.46 -39.85
CA TYR A 237 3.28 -10.51 -38.80
C TYR A 237 3.74 -11.23 -37.56
N GLU A 238 4.67 -10.62 -36.84
CA GLU A 238 5.14 -11.05 -35.52
C GLU A 238 5.01 -9.89 -34.55
N ALA A 239 4.25 -10.12 -33.48
CA ALA A 239 4.04 -9.15 -32.41
C ALA A 239 4.72 -9.62 -31.13
N SER A 240 5.16 -8.67 -30.33
CA SER A 240 5.81 -8.95 -29.06
C SER A 240 5.38 -7.95 -27.99
N VAL A 241 5.24 -8.45 -26.75
CA VAL A 241 5.04 -7.63 -25.53
C VAL A 241 6.14 -7.99 -24.55
N SER A 242 6.85 -6.96 -24.09
CA SER A 242 7.88 -7.12 -23.07
C SER A 242 7.27 -7.44 -21.71
N SER A 243 7.87 -8.37 -21.00
CA SER A 243 7.51 -8.71 -19.60
C SER A 243 7.63 -7.54 -18.63
N ARG A 244 8.36 -6.48 -18.99
CA ARG A 244 8.49 -5.25 -18.19
C ARG A 244 7.17 -4.56 -17.91
N VAL A 245 6.17 -4.69 -18.79
CA VAL A 245 4.84 -4.09 -18.59
C VAL A 245 4.10 -4.69 -17.38
N SER A 246 4.55 -5.86 -16.93
CA SER A 246 4.01 -6.54 -15.74
C SER A 246 4.63 -6.07 -14.42
N GLY A 247 5.52 -5.08 -14.47
CA GLY A 247 6.13 -4.45 -13.29
C GLY A 247 7.45 -5.09 -12.83
N PRO A 248 8.09 -4.51 -11.81
CA PRO A 248 9.41 -4.93 -11.33
C PRO A 248 9.49 -6.39 -10.87
N LEU A 249 8.42 -6.92 -10.26
CA LEU A 249 8.38 -8.31 -9.79
C LEU A 249 8.33 -9.34 -10.92
N ALA A 250 7.99 -8.94 -12.15
CA ALA A 250 7.97 -9.83 -13.32
C ALA A 250 9.32 -10.54 -13.54
N SER A 251 10.42 -9.83 -13.33
CA SER A 251 11.77 -10.39 -13.43
C SER A 251 12.10 -11.39 -12.34
N GLN A 252 11.49 -11.26 -11.16
CA GLN A 252 11.72 -12.16 -10.03
C GLN A 252 11.01 -13.51 -10.17
N ILE A 253 9.90 -13.53 -10.93
CA ILE A 253 9.15 -14.75 -11.26
C ILE A 253 9.51 -15.30 -12.63
N GLU A 254 10.61 -14.81 -13.26
CA GLU A 254 11.09 -15.23 -14.57
C GLU A 254 10.04 -15.09 -15.69
N LEU A 255 9.13 -14.11 -15.57
CA LEU A 255 8.16 -13.83 -16.61
C LEU A 255 8.89 -13.42 -17.90
N ARG A 256 8.58 -14.10 -19.01
CA ARG A 256 9.20 -13.86 -20.30
C ARG A 256 8.35 -12.96 -21.17
N ASP A 257 8.99 -12.32 -22.16
CA ASP A 257 8.31 -11.60 -23.22
C ASP A 257 7.36 -12.54 -23.97
N ARG A 258 6.16 -12.04 -24.28
CA ARG A 258 5.17 -12.78 -25.06
C ARG A 258 5.34 -12.44 -26.53
N ASN A 259 5.61 -13.45 -27.33
CA ASN A 259 5.65 -13.35 -28.79
C ASN A 259 4.51 -14.18 -29.39
N TRP A 260 3.88 -13.63 -30.44
CA TRP A 260 2.88 -14.37 -31.23
C TRP A 260 2.93 -13.90 -32.68
N SER A 261 2.39 -14.71 -33.57
CA SER A 261 2.38 -14.41 -35.02
C SER A 261 1.02 -14.69 -35.61
N PHE A 262 0.69 -13.99 -36.70
CA PHE A 262 -0.53 -14.18 -37.45
C PHE A 262 -0.27 -13.82 -38.93
N THR A 263 -1.19 -14.24 -39.83
CA THR A 263 -1.12 -13.97 -41.27
C THR A 263 -2.37 -13.20 -41.70
N THR A 264 -2.21 -12.24 -42.61
CA THR A 264 -3.32 -11.44 -43.16
C THR A 264 -3.79 -11.98 -44.50
#